data_f7fe4a08f7608213d3af0f2b70fcf4c4
#
_entry.id   f7fe4a08f7608213d3af0f2b70fcf4c4
#
_cell.length_a   1.000
_cell.length_b   1.000
_cell.length_c   1.000
_cell.angle_alpha   90.00
_cell.angle_beta   90.00
_cell.angle_gamma   90.00
#
_symmetry.space_group_name_H-M   'P 1'
#
loop_
_entity.id
_entity.type
_entity.pdbx_description
1 polymer ?
#
loop_
_entity_poly.entity_id
_entity_poly.type
_entity_poly.pdbx_seq_one_letter_code
_entity_poly.pdbx_strand_id
1 'polypeptide(L)'
;MTDGRCRFGPRAKREMVARVLAGESARAIARSLRCSPTTVIAARDRWARASEAERASGAWCAPRRPVPCSCPWALTSTEEQVILDARARTNWGPMRLATLVGRHRGTVYRVLKRHGVSRRRRGTRQTFKRFEWSQPGALLPIDADKAPKFDAPGHRVTDKSYVARTRGLGHTVVIAVQDDHSRLVYAEPHSTENAANVSITLKRGAAWMREQGCGPVEAVLSDNAKCYTGHLFADTLDELGARHIRIPPYTPRWNGKLERFFGTLEDEWAHGRTWPNSATRDRALSSFIRYFNRWRPHSAAAGRPPITRVHHVRGQDN
;
A
#
# COMPACT_ATOMS: atom_id res chain seq x y z
N MET A 1 -6.74 18.60 -23.87
CA MET A 1 -8.23 18.56 -23.90
C MET A 1 -8.71 20.00 -24.03
N THR A 2 -9.16 20.40 -25.19
CA THR A 2 -9.70 21.75 -25.47
C THR A 2 -11.12 21.81 -24.93
N ASP A 3 -11.35 22.69 -23.95
CA ASP A 3 -12.68 22.98 -23.43
C ASP A 3 -13.55 23.55 -24.56
N GLY A 4 -14.50 22.76 -25.06
CA GLY A 4 -15.34 23.02 -26.24
C GLY A 4 -16.31 24.20 -26.10
N ARG A 5 -16.16 25.05 -25.07
CA ARG A 5 -17.02 26.20 -24.80
C ARG A 5 -16.45 27.56 -25.17
N CYS A 6 -15.19 27.66 -25.59
CA CYS A 6 -14.58 28.92 -25.99
C CYS A 6 -14.04 28.80 -27.42
N ARG A 7 -14.79 29.29 -28.41
CA ARG A 7 -14.40 29.26 -29.83
C ARG A 7 -13.05 29.93 -30.10
N PHE A 8 -12.60 30.85 -29.23
CA PHE A 8 -11.32 31.53 -29.33
C PHE A 8 -10.54 31.41 -28.02
N GLY A 9 -9.48 30.59 -28.05
CA GLY A 9 -8.56 30.40 -26.92
C GLY A 9 -7.66 31.60 -26.66
N PRO A 10 -6.79 31.54 -25.63
CA PRO A 10 -5.86 32.62 -25.27
C PRO A 10 -4.99 33.09 -26.42
N ARG A 11 -4.48 32.18 -27.27
CA ARG A 11 -3.64 32.48 -28.43
C ARG A 11 -4.36 33.38 -29.43
N ALA A 12 -5.59 33.01 -29.81
CA ALA A 12 -6.38 33.79 -30.75
C ALA A 12 -6.73 35.19 -30.22
N LYS A 13 -7.00 35.32 -28.91
CA LYS A 13 -7.25 36.63 -28.27
C LYS A 13 -6.01 37.51 -28.28
N ARG A 14 -4.82 36.95 -28.03
CA ARG A 14 -3.55 37.68 -28.13
C ARG A 14 -3.32 38.18 -29.55
N GLU A 15 -3.55 37.36 -30.55
CA GLU A 15 -3.42 37.71 -31.95
C GLU A 15 -4.40 38.86 -32.33
N MET A 16 -5.68 38.76 -31.92
CA MET A 16 -6.67 39.83 -32.12
C MET A 16 -6.17 41.15 -31.60
N VAL A 17 -5.67 41.16 -30.35
CA VAL A 17 -5.20 42.41 -29.71
C VAL A 17 -3.91 42.94 -30.38
N ALA A 18 -2.97 42.06 -30.71
CA ALA A 18 -1.73 42.47 -31.39
C ALA A 18 -2.02 43.18 -32.74
N ARG A 19 -2.96 42.63 -33.53
CA ARG A 19 -3.39 43.22 -34.81
C ARG A 19 -4.12 44.54 -34.65
N VAL A 20 -4.96 44.67 -33.57
CA VAL A 20 -5.62 45.94 -33.24
C VAL A 20 -4.58 47.02 -32.88
N LEU A 21 -3.57 46.64 -32.08
CA LEU A 21 -2.47 47.56 -31.70
C LEU A 21 -1.61 47.95 -32.86
N ALA A 22 -1.50 47.09 -33.89
CA ALA A 22 -0.84 47.41 -35.16
C ALA A 22 -1.68 48.29 -36.12
N GLY A 23 -2.84 48.78 -35.69
CA GLY A 23 -3.70 49.70 -36.46
C GLY A 23 -4.73 49.02 -37.36
N GLU A 24 -4.85 47.70 -37.32
CA GLU A 24 -5.82 46.97 -38.16
C GLU A 24 -7.25 47.15 -37.62
N SER A 25 -8.24 47.34 -38.49
CA SER A 25 -9.62 47.54 -38.05
C SER A 25 -10.24 46.25 -37.51
N ALA A 26 -11.06 46.38 -36.46
CA ALA A 26 -11.74 45.23 -35.84
C ALA A 26 -12.60 44.44 -36.85
N ARG A 27 -13.16 45.11 -37.89
CA ARG A 27 -13.92 44.48 -38.96
C ARG A 27 -13.01 43.62 -39.91
N ALA A 28 -11.79 44.10 -40.20
CA ALA A 28 -10.85 43.36 -41.02
C ALA A 28 -10.35 42.10 -40.33
N ILE A 29 -9.95 42.24 -39.05
CA ILE A 29 -9.54 41.14 -38.19
C ILE A 29 -10.66 40.10 -38.05
N ALA A 30 -11.90 40.54 -37.81
CA ALA A 30 -13.06 39.67 -37.67
C ALA A 30 -13.34 38.86 -38.93
N ARG A 31 -13.21 39.47 -40.14
CA ARG A 31 -13.33 38.76 -41.39
C ARG A 31 -12.25 37.68 -41.56
N SER A 32 -11.00 38.03 -41.29
CA SER A 32 -9.85 37.10 -41.39
C SER A 32 -10.01 35.90 -40.44
N LEU A 33 -10.48 36.12 -39.20
CA LEU A 33 -10.63 35.09 -38.20
C LEU A 33 -12.03 34.43 -38.22
N ARG A 34 -12.90 34.81 -39.18
CA ARG A 34 -14.27 34.31 -39.30
C ARG A 34 -15.07 34.43 -37.98
N CYS A 35 -15.00 35.59 -37.33
CA CYS A 35 -15.70 35.89 -36.09
C CYS A 35 -16.50 37.19 -36.17
N SER A 36 -17.29 37.50 -35.12
CA SER A 36 -17.96 38.80 -35.02
C SER A 36 -16.97 39.89 -34.66
N PRO A 37 -17.10 41.11 -35.22
CA PRO A 37 -16.32 42.28 -34.79
C PRO A 37 -16.43 42.57 -33.31
N THR A 38 -17.57 42.28 -32.68
CA THR A 38 -17.76 42.43 -31.23
C THR A 38 -16.83 41.53 -30.43
N THR A 39 -16.43 40.34 -30.96
CA THR A 39 -15.47 39.45 -30.31
C THR A 39 -14.08 40.09 -30.25
N VAL A 40 -13.66 40.75 -31.31
CA VAL A 40 -12.37 41.45 -31.37
C VAL A 40 -12.37 42.65 -30.44
N ILE A 41 -13.47 43.43 -30.45
CA ILE A 41 -13.64 44.58 -29.57
C ILE A 41 -13.62 44.15 -28.10
N ALA A 42 -14.34 43.08 -27.74
CA ALA A 42 -14.34 42.53 -26.39
C ALA A 42 -12.94 42.06 -25.93
N ALA A 43 -12.16 41.46 -26.84
CA ALA A 43 -10.77 41.11 -26.55
C ALA A 43 -9.88 42.32 -26.30
N ARG A 44 -10.00 43.36 -27.14
CA ARG A 44 -9.30 44.63 -26.97
C ARG A 44 -9.65 45.32 -25.65
N ASP A 45 -10.94 45.45 -25.34
CA ASP A 45 -11.42 46.10 -24.13
C ASP A 45 -11.00 45.39 -22.85
N ARG A 46 -10.95 44.04 -22.94
CA ARG A 46 -10.44 43.24 -21.85
C ARG A 46 -8.93 43.44 -21.62
N TRP A 47 -8.17 43.54 -22.69
CA TRP A 47 -6.75 43.86 -22.61
C TRP A 47 -6.50 45.29 -22.08
N ALA A 48 -7.29 46.27 -22.53
CA ALA A 48 -7.19 47.64 -22.10
C ALA A 48 -7.45 47.82 -20.57
N ARG A 49 -8.42 47.08 -20.01
CA ARG A 49 -8.73 47.05 -18.59
C ARG A 49 -7.78 46.24 -17.71
N ALA A 50 -6.92 45.42 -18.31
CA ALA A 50 -5.98 44.58 -17.59
C ALA A 50 -4.84 45.42 -17.01
N SER A 51 -4.36 45.05 -15.82
CA SER A 51 -3.15 45.63 -15.23
C SER A 51 -1.91 45.27 -16.04
N GLU A 52 -0.82 45.96 -15.85
CA GLU A 52 0.46 45.67 -16.50
C GLU A 52 0.95 44.23 -16.20
N ALA A 53 0.84 43.80 -14.95
CA ALA A 53 1.18 42.46 -14.52
C ALA A 53 0.30 41.36 -15.21
N GLU A 54 -1.00 41.63 -15.38
CA GLU A 54 -1.90 40.73 -16.10
C GLU A 54 -1.62 40.66 -17.60
N ARG A 55 -1.19 41.79 -18.20
CA ARG A 55 -0.76 41.86 -19.60
C ARG A 55 0.53 41.05 -19.81
N ALA A 56 1.51 41.26 -18.94
CA ALA A 56 2.79 40.57 -19.00
C ALA A 56 2.64 39.05 -18.79
N SER A 57 1.88 38.61 -17.81
CA SER A 57 1.62 37.19 -17.52
C SER A 57 0.67 36.50 -18.50
N GLY A 58 -0.08 37.30 -19.29
CA GLY A 58 -1.13 36.80 -20.16
C GLY A 58 -2.41 36.36 -19.46
N ALA A 59 -2.58 36.66 -18.18
CA ALA A 59 -3.77 36.32 -17.42
C ALA A 59 -5.05 36.98 -17.95
N TRP A 60 -4.94 38.14 -18.59
CA TRP A 60 -6.06 38.86 -19.22
C TRP A 60 -6.81 38.03 -20.25
N CYS A 61 -6.16 37.12 -21.00
CA CYS A 61 -6.79 36.32 -22.06
C CYS A 61 -7.22 34.93 -21.57
N ALA A 62 -6.91 34.55 -20.33
CA ALA A 62 -7.30 33.27 -19.76
C ALA A 62 -8.83 33.10 -19.74
N PRO A 63 -9.34 31.88 -19.95
CA PRO A 63 -10.76 31.61 -19.86
C PRO A 63 -11.23 31.82 -18.41
N ARG A 64 -12.26 32.64 -18.21
CA ARG A 64 -12.92 32.79 -16.91
C ARG A 64 -13.88 31.62 -16.71
N ARG A 65 -13.77 30.92 -15.59
CA ARG A 65 -14.80 29.96 -15.21
C ARG A 65 -16.10 30.75 -14.92
N PRO A 66 -17.24 30.35 -15.51
CA PRO A 66 -18.52 30.95 -15.13
C PRO A 66 -18.80 30.57 -13.67
N VAL A 67 -18.62 31.50 -12.77
CA VAL A 67 -18.98 31.34 -11.35
C VAL A 67 -20.28 32.10 -11.16
N PRO A 68 -21.35 31.48 -10.64
CA PRO A 68 -22.57 32.21 -10.29
C PRO A 68 -22.25 33.35 -9.32
N CYS A 69 -22.84 34.51 -9.55
CA CYS A 69 -22.68 35.68 -8.68
C CYS A 69 -23.27 35.45 -7.28
N SER A 70 -24.27 34.60 -7.18
CA SER A 70 -24.86 34.16 -5.91
C SER A 70 -25.13 32.67 -5.94
N CYS A 71 -25.02 32.00 -4.80
CA CYS A 71 -25.37 30.62 -4.60
C CYS A 71 -26.31 30.54 -3.38
N PRO A 72 -27.64 30.63 -3.57
CA PRO A 72 -28.60 30.66 -2.45
C PRO A 72 -28.52 29.42 -1.54
N TRP A 73 -28.00 28.33 -2.06
CA TRP A 73 -27.84 27.06 -1.34
C TRP A 73 -26.43 26.86 -0.73
N ALA A 74 -25.57 27.89 -0.81
CA ALA A 74 -24.26 27.81 -0.15
C ALA A 74 -24.47 27.85 1.36
N LEU A 75 -23.67 27.05 2.06
CA LEU A 75 -23.62 27.13 3.53
C LEU A 75 -23.04 28.49 3.94
N THR A 76 -23.59 29.05 4.99
CA THR A 76 -23.02 30.22 5.67
C THR A 76 -21.74 29.83 6.38
N SER A 77 -20.90 30.82 6.70
CA SER A 77 -19.68 30.59 7.48
C SER A 77 -19.97 29.95 8.84
N THR A 78 -21.09 30.33 9.47
CA THR A 78 -21.53 29.74 10.74
C THR A 78 -21.87 28.26 10.61
N GLU A 79 -22.60 27.89 9.55
CA GLU A 79 -22.93 26.48 9.29
C GLU A 79 -21.72 25.63 8.95
N GLU A 80 -20.75 26.18 8.22
CA GLU A 80 -19.46 25.50 7.99
C GLU A 80 -18.69 25.30 9.30
N GLN A 81 -18.70 26.31 10.19
CA GLN A 81 -18.04 26.21 11.49
C GLN A 81 -18.65 25.11 12.37
N VAL A 82 -19.98 24.99 12.39
CA VAL A 82 -20.66 23.88 13.11
C VAL A 82 -20.17 22.50 12.65
N ILE A 83 -19.97 22.34 11.35
CA ILE A 83 -19.42 21.09 10.77
C ILE A 83 -17.97 20.86 11.23
N LEU A 84 -17.15 21.91 11.23
CA LEU A 84 -15.74 21.84 11.65
C LEU A 84 -15.61 21.53 13.14
N ASP A 85 -16.42 22.15 13.99
CA ASP A 85 -16.43 21.91 15.42
C ASP A 85 -16.89 20.49 15.76
N ALA A 86 -17.95 20.02 15.09
CA ALA A 86 -18.40 18.63 15.21
C ALA A 86 -17.30 17.64 14.78
N ARG A 87 -16.55 17.98 13.71
CA ARG A 87 -15.41 17.18 13.25
C ARG A 87 -14.27 17.18 14.29
N ALA A 88 -13.93 18.32 14.85
CA ALA A 88 -12.87 18.45 15.85
C ALA A 88 -13.17 17.67 17.11
N ARG A 89 -14.41 17.72 17.61
CA ARG A 89 -14.84 17.02 18.81
C ARG A 89 -14.94 15.52 18.65
N THR A 90 -15.46 15.04 17.51
CA THR A 90 -15.82 13.62 17.36
C THR A 90 -14.85 12.83 16.50
N ASN A 91 -14.04 13.49 15.68
CA ASN A 91 -13.21 12.87 14.64
C ASN A 91 -14.01 11.93 13.69
N TRP A 92 -15.35 12.09 13.59
CA TRP A 92 -16.22 11.25 12.77
C TRP A 92 -16.07 11.56 11.28
N GLY A 93 -16.34 10.55 10.45
CA GLY A 93 -16.37 10.72 8.99
C GLY A 93 -17.62 11.46 8.51
N PRO A 94 -17.65 11.90 7.23
CA PRO A 94 -18.73 12.73 6.66
C PRO A 94 -20.12 12.14 6.82
N MET A 95 -20.27 10.80 6.75
CA MET A 95 -21.57 10.14 6.91
C MET A 95 -22.17 10.36 8.31
N ARG A 96 -21.38 10.11 9.37
CA ARG A 96 -21.87 10.30 10.76
C ARG A 96 -22.06 11.78 11.11
N LEU A 97 -21.18 12.65 10.60
CA LEU A 97 -21.33 14.10 10.77
C LEU A 97 -22.58 14.63 10.07
N ALA A 98 -22.92 14.10 8.89
CA ALA A 98 -24.13 14.48 8.16
C ALA A 98 -25.40 14.27 8.99
N THR A 99 -25.49 13.13 9.67
CA THR A 99 -26.60 12.85 10.58
C THR A 99 -26.61 13.81 11.77
N LEU A 100 -25.43 14.13 12.33
CA LEU A 100 -25.32 15.01 13.50
C LEU A 100 -25.72 16.46 13.19
N VAL A 101 -25.32 16.96 12.01
CA VAL A 101 -25.54 18.38 11.62
C VAL A 101 -26.75 18.58 10.71
N GLY A 102 -27.54 17.53 10.40
CA GLY A 102 -28.72 17.61 9.56
C GLY A 102 -28.44 18.03 8.12
N ARG A 103 -27.27 17.71 7.55
CA ARG A 103 -26.89 18.08 6.18
C ARG A 103 -26.50 16.85 5.36
N HIS A 104 -26.64 16.95 4.01
CA HIS A 104 -26.23 15.84 3.14
C HIS A 104 -24.74 15.55 3.24
N ARG A 105 -24.36 14.25 3.25
CA ARG A 105 -22.96 13.78 3.39
C ARG A 105 -21.98 14.42 2.39
N GLY A 106 -22.44 14.66 1.16
CA GLY A 106 -21.63 15.28 0.11
C GLY A 106 -21.31 16.76 0.42
N THR A 107 -22.24 17.47 1.06
CA THR A 107 -22.02 18.84 1.53
C THR A 107 -20.98 18.87 2.65
N VAL A 108 -21.17 18.01 3.67
CA VAL A 108 -20.23 17.86 4.76
C VAL A 108 -18.82 17.50 4.26
N TYR A 109 -18.72 16.53 3.34
CA TYR A 109 -17.42 16.16 2.75
C TYR A 109 -16.75 17.31 2.02
N ARG A 110 -17.51 18.12 1.23
CA ARG A 110 -16.95 19.29 0.52
C ARG A 110 -16.41 20.35 1.48
N VAL A 111 -17.13 20.64 2.56
CA VAL A 111 -16.65 21.54 3.63
C VAL A 111 -15.36 21.00 4.23
N LEU A 112 -15.35 19.74 4.71
CA LEU A 112 -14.14 19.13 5.28
C LEU A 112 -12.96 19.11 4.31
N LYS A 113 -13.21 18.88 3.01
CA LYS A 113 -12.18 18.90 1.97
C LYS A 113 -11.62 20.31 1.75
N ARG A 114 -12.49 21.32 1.71
CA ARG A 114 -12.11 22.74 1.54
C ARG A 114 -11.19 23.19 2.67
N HIS A 115 -11.49 22.79 3.90
CA HIS A 115 -10.71 23.11 5.10
C HIS A 115 -9.57 22.11 5.40
N GLY A 116 -9.26 21.18 4.50
CA GLY A 116 -8.13 20.26 4.66
C GLY A 116 -8.29 19.16 5.74
N VAL A 117 -9.49 19.02 6.34
CA VAL A 117 -9.77 18.10 7.44
C VAL A 117 -10.63 16.89 7.05
N SER A 118 -10.69 16.57 5.76
CA SER A 118 -11.47 15.43 5.24
C SER A 118 -10.94 14.07 5.71
N ARG A 119 -9.63 13.96 5.92
CA ARG A 119 -9.01 12.75 6.49
C ARG A 119 -9.15 12.77 8.01
N ARG A 120 -9.44 11.60 8.60
CA ARG A 120 -9.45 11.46 10.08
C ARG A 120 -8.05 11.69 10.62
N ARG A 121 -7.96 12.49 11.70
CA ARG A 121 -6.73 12.54 12.48
C ARG A 121 -6.50 11.16 13.10
N ARG A 122 -5.47 10.47 12.67
CA ARG A 122 -4.98 9.29 13.38
C ARG A 122 -4.12 9.81 14.52
N GLY A 123 -4.26 9.23 15.71
CA GLY A 123 -3.33 9.53 16.81
C GLY A 123 -1.88 9.35 16.34
N THR A 124 -0.97 10.04 16.98
CA THR A 124 0.46 9.96 16.65
C THR A 124 0.87 8.49 16.70
N ARG A 125 1.17 7.91 15.55
CA ARG A 125 1.73 6.57 15.52
C ARG A 125 3.08 6.66 16.22
N GLN A 126 3.25 5.92 17.32
CA GLN A 126 4.57 5.71 17.86
C GLN A 126 5.44 5.14 16.73
N THR A 127 6.46 5.88 16.33
CA THR A 127 7.46 5.41 15.40
C THR A 127 8.36 4.46 16.17
N PHE A 128 8.12 3.16 16.04
CA PHE A 128 9.01 2.15 16.61
C PHE A 128 10.23 2.03 15.72
N LYS A 129 11.42 2.01 16.34
CA LYS A 129 12.65 1.63 15.63
C LYS A 129 12.43 0.23 15.03
N ARG A 130 12.60 0.11 13.72
CA ARG A 130 12.62 -1.20 13.08
C ARG A 130 13.83 -1.93 13.58
N PHE A 131 13.61 -3.01 14.29
CA PHE A 131 14.63 -3.93 14.71
C PHE A 131 15.09 -4.74 13.49
N GLU A 132 16.38 -4.79 13.25
CA GLU A 132 17.01 -5.63 12.23
C GLU A 132 18.42 -5.96 12.68
N TRP A 133 18.74 -7.24 12.69
CA TRP A 133 20.09 -7.69 13.01
C TRP A 133 21.06 -7.41 11.86
N SER A 134 22.30 -7.13 12.20
CA SER A 134 23.30 -6.64 11.24
C SER A 134 23.83 -7.72 10.30
N GLN A 135 23.80 -8.99 10.72
CA GLN A 135 24.37 -10.11 9.98
C GLN A 135 23.30 -11.09 9.50
N PRO A 136 23.37 -11.56 8.21
CA PRO A 136 22.50 -12.62 7.72
C PRO A 136 22.75 -13.92 8.49
N GLY A 137 21.69 -14.57 8.95
CA GLY A 137 21.74 -15.83 9.69
C GLY A 137 21.80 -15.68 11.21
N ALA A 138 22.20 -14.51 11.74
CA ALA A 138 22.41 -14.33 13.16
C ALA A 138 21.11 -14.44 13.99
N LEU A 139 19.97 -13.97 13.48
CA LEU A 139 18.66 -14.14 14.13
C LEU A 139 17.68 -14.85 13.20
N LEU A 140 17.13 -15.96 13.68
CA LEU A 140 16.11 -16.74 12.99
C LEU A 140 14.78 -16.70 13.75
N PRO A 141 13.81 -15.85 13.38
CA PRO A 141 12.41 -16.01 13.75
C PRO A 141 11.84 -17.31 13.21
N ILE A 142 11.10 -18.05 14.05
CA ILE A 142 10.34 -19.26 13.69
C ILE A 142 8.91 -19.13 14.15
N ASP A 143 7.98 -19.56 13.28
CA ASP A 143 6.54 -19.55 13.56
C ASP A 143 5.82 -20.51 12.62
N ALA A 144 4.54 -20.75 12.90
CA ALA A 144 3.69 -21.67 12.12
C ALA A 144 2.38 -21.02 11.73
N ASP A 145 1.90 -21.32 10.53
CA ASP A 145 0.59 -20.88 10.06
C ASP A 145 -0.23 -22.07 9.53
N LYS A 146 -1.56 -21.97 9.58
CA LYS A 146 -2.50 -23.05 9.28
C LYS A 146 -3.27 -22.80 8.01
N ALA A 147 -2.96 -23.54 6.97
CA ALA A 147 -3.70 -23.53 5.71
C ALA A 147 -4.78 -24.61 5.70
N PRO A 148 -6.07 -24.29 5.52
CA PRO A 148 -7.14 -25.29 5.46
C PRO A 148 -6.90 -26.35 4.38
N LYS A 149 -7.21 -27.62 4.68
CA LYS A 149 -7.21 -28.69 3.69
C LYS A 149 -8.54 -28.73 2.93
N PHE A 150 -8.46 -29.08 1.67
CA PHE A 150 -9.60 -29.27 0.78
C PHE A 150 -9.28 -30.35 -0.25
N ASP A 151 -10.29 -31.07 -0.71
CA ASP A 151 -10.20 -32.15 -1.69
C ASP A 151 -10.52 -31.72 -3.12
N ALA A 152 -11.26 -30.62 -3.28
CA ALA A 152 -11.60 -30.04 -4.57
C ALA A 152 -11.75 -28.51 -4.47
N PRO A 153 -11.66 -27.78 -5.60
CA PRO A 153 -11.87 -26.33 -5.62
C PRO A 153 -13.25 -25.95 -5.10
N GLY A 154 -13.30 -24.88 -4.30
CA GLY A 154 -14.53 -24.38 -3.69
C GLY A 154 -15.53 -23.80 -4.71
N HIS A 155 -16.77 -23.57 -4.28
CA HIS A 155 -17.88 -23.07 -5.11
C HIS A 155 -17.58 -21.73 -5.81
N ARG A 156 -16.75 -20.87 -5.22
CA ARG A 156 -16.32 -19.59 -5.83
C ARG A 156 -15.57 -19.76 -7.15
N VAL A 157 -15.05 -20.96 -7.40
CA VAL A 157 -14.26 -21.28 -8.59
C VAL A 157 -15.07 -22.16 -9.56
N THR A 158 -15.91 -23.06 -9.02
CA THR A 158 -16.61 -24.09 -9.78
C THR A 158 -18.09 -23.77 -10.05
N ASP A 159 -18.62 -22.71 -9.43
CA ASP A 159 -20.07 -22.37 -9.38
C ASP A 159 -20.96 -23.51 -8.82
N LYS A 160 -20.37 -24.56 -8.23
CA LYS A 160 -21.07 -25.73 -7.70
C LYS A 160 -20.92 -25.79 -6.19
N SER A 161 -21.95 -25.47 -5.44
CA SER A 161 -21.94 -25.31 -3.98
C SER A 161 -21.64 -26.58 -3.16
N TYR A 162 -21.61 -27.75 -3.76
CA TYR A 162 -21.47 -29.05 -3.05
C TYR A 162 -20.22 -29.87 -3.39
N VAL A 163 -19.33 -29.37 -4.26
CA VAL A 163 -18.21 -30.16 -4.80
C VAL A 163 -17.01 -30.22 -3.84
N ALA A 164 -16.80 -29.17 -3.02
CA ALA A 164 -15.65 -29.13 -2.13
C ALA A 164 -16.01 -29.54 -0.70
N ARG A 165 -15.39 -30.57 -0.19
CA ARG A 165 -15.43 -30.94 1.24
C ARG A 165 -14.23 -30.32 1.94
N THR A 166 -14.52 -29.46 2.91
CA THR A 166 -13.50 -28.90 3.82
C THR A 166 -13.68 -29.37 5.25
N ARG A 167 -14.89 -29.80 5.62
CA ARG A 167 -15.19 -30.29 6.98
C ARG A 167 -14.48 -31.62 7.25
N GLY A 168 -13.74 -31.65 8.36
CA GLY A 168 -13.05 -32.88 8.83
C GLY A 168 -11.68 -33.14 8.18
N LEU A 169 -11.25 -32.36 7.18
CA LEU A 169 -9.95 -32.58 6.54
C LEU A 169 -8.79 -31.97 7.35
N GLY A 170 -9.08 -31.07 8.31
CA GLY A 170 -8.08 -30.40 9.12
C GLY A 170 -7.29 -29.33 8.36
N HIS A 171 -6.04 -29.14 8.77
CA HIS A 171 -5.15 -28.11 8.21
C HIS A 171 -3.79 -28.71 7.84
N THR A 172 -3.13 -28.12 6.86
CA THR A 172 -1.69 -28.22 6.69
C THR A 172 -1.06 -27.11 7.54
N VAL A 173 -0.11 -27.47 8.36
CA VAL A 173 0.66 -26.50 9.16
C VAL A 173 1.93 -26.19 8.39
N VAL A 174 2.13 -24.93 7.99
CA VAL A 174 3.37 -24.49 7.38
C VAL A 174 4.24 -23.88 8.48
N ILE A 175 5.33 -24.56 8.81
CA ILE A 175 6.33 -24.04 9.75
C ILE A 175 7.39 -23.33 8.93
N ALA A 176 7.68 -22.07 9.28
CA ALA A 176 8.62 -21.22 8.56
C ALA A 176 9.70 -20.65 9.48
N VAL A 177 10.92 -20.65 8.98
CA VAL A 177 12.09 -20.00 9.58
C VAL A 177 12.54 -18.91 8.63
N GLN A 178 12.66 -17.67 9.13
CA GLN A 178 13.09 -16.52 8.34
C GLN A 178 14.38 -15.92 8.89
N ASP A 179 15.30 -15.56 8.04
CA ASP A 179 16.43 -14.74 8.46
C ASP A 179 16.01 -13.27 8.67
N ASP A 180 16.28 -12.74 9.85
CA ASP A 180 15.87 -11.38 10.22
C ASP A 180 16.52 -10.30 9.36
N HIS A 181 17.75 -10.52 8.90
CA HIS A 181 18.47 -9.57 8.06
C HIS A 181 18.06 -9.64 6.61
N SER A 182 18.29 -10.76 5.95
CA SER A 182 18.10 -10.92 4.50
C SER A 182 16.64 -11.06 4.08
N ARG A 183 15.78 -11.56 4.99
CA ARG A 183 14.40 -12.01 4.72
C ARG A 183 14.34 -13.32 3.96
N LEU A 184 15.42 -14.06 3.86
CA LEU A 184 15.37 -15.44 3.35
C LEU A 184 14.44 -16.26 4.22
N VAL A 185 13.70 -17.14 3.58
CA VAL A 185 12.74 -18.03 4.25
C VAL A 185 12.99 -19.47 3.87
N TYR A 186 12.96 -20.33 4.85
CA TYR A 186 12.83 -21.78 4.72
C TYR A 186 11.47 -22.17 5.31
N ALA A 187 10.70 -23.00 4.62
CA ALA A 187 9.40 -23.44 5.12
C ALA A 187 9.07 -24.88 4.67
N GLU A 188 8.43 -25.63 5.56
CA GLU A 188 7.96 -27.00 5.32
C GLU A 188 6.49 -27.17 5.70
N PRO A 189 5.72 -27.97 4.95
CA PRO A 189 4.36 -28.34 5.31
C PRO A 189 4.39 -29.56 6.26
N HIS A 190 3.65 -29.46 7.35
CA HIS A 190 3.47 -30.52 8.34
C HIS A 190 1.99 -30.81 8.59
N SER A 191 1.68 -31.95 9.20
CA SER A 191 0.31 -32.29 9.63
C SER A 191 -0.08 -31.61 10.94
N THR A 192 0.90 -31.32 11.80
CA THR A 192 0.70 -30.78 13.15
C THR A 192 1.85 -29.83 13.53
N GLU A 193 1.53 -28.86 14.37
CA GLU A 193 2.51 -28.03 15.06
C GLU A 193 2.86 -28.71 16.38
N ASN A 194 4.01 -29.34 16.45
CA ASN A 194 4.54 -29.98 17.65
C ASN A 194 6.06 -29.74 17.76
N ALA A 195 6.62 -30.02 18.92
CA ALA A 195 8.03 -29.78 19.19
C ALA A 195 8.97 -30.53 18.20
N ALA A 196 8.63 -31.72 17.77
CA ALA A 196 9.43 -32.48 16.81
C ALA A 196 9.47 -31.82 15.44
N ASN A 197 8.30 -31.42 14.91
CA ASN A 197 8.20 -30.76 13.61
C ASN A 197 8.87 -29.40 13.60
N VAL A 198 8.68 -28.63 14.68
CA VAL A 198 9.33 -27.31 14.84
C VAL A 198 10.86 -27.46 14.90
N SER A 199 11.36 -28.40 15.72
CA SER A 199 12.80 -28.64 15.88
C SER A 199 13.47 -29.10 14.59
N ILE A 200 12.86 -30.05 13.88
CA ILE A 200 13.43 -30.52 12.60
C ILE A 200 13.42 -29.43 11.52
N THR A 201 12.34 -28.63 11.46
CA THR A 201 12.26 -27.52 10.51
C THR A 201 13.30 -26.43 10.82
N LEU A 202 13.53 -26.12 12.11
CA LEU A 202 14.58 -25.20 12.54
C LEU A 202 15.98 -25.69 12.13
N LYS A 203 16.31 -26.96 12.42
CA LYS A 203 17.61 -27.54 12.07
C LYS A 203 17.84 -27.51 10.55
N ARG A 204 16.87 -27.95 9.76
CA ARG A 204 16.94 -27.92 8.29
C ARG A 204 17.00 -26.50 7.73
N GLY A 205 16.22 -25.60 8.29
CA GLY A 205 16.23 -24.18 7.92
C GLY A 205 17.58 -23.52 8.17
N ALA A 206 18.17 -23.74 9.35
CA ALA A 206 19.48 -23.22 9.69
C ALA A 206 20.59 -23.79 8.77
N ALA A 207 20.57 -25.10 8.51
CA ALA A 207 21.49 -25.74 7.57
C ALA A 207 21.36 -25.18 6.16
N TRP A 208 20.13 -25.08 5.65
CA TRP A 208 19.86 -24.52 4.33
C TRP A 208 20.31 -23.05 4.22
N MET A 209 20.05 -22.22 5.23
CA MET A 209 20.50 -20.82 5.22
C MET A 209 22.02 -20.71 5.20
N ARG A 210 22.73 -21.59 5.89
CA ARG A 210 24.19 -21.66 5.84
C ARG A 210 24.68 -22.01 4.43
N GLU A 211 24.02 -22.94 3.73
CA GLU A 211 24.31 -23.26 2.33
C GLU A 211 24.09 -22.06 1.40
N GLN A 212 23.11 -21.20 1.71
CA GLN A 212 22.91 -19.95 0.96
C GLN A 212 23.96 -18.88 1.28
N GLY A 213 24.82 -19.10 2.27
CA GLY A 213 25.90 -18.20 2.64
C GLY A 213 25.60 -17.30 3.84
N CYS A 214 24.55 -17.58 4.60
CA CYS A 214 24.31 -16.92 5.88
C CYS A 214 25.37 -17.34 6.91
N GLY A 215 25.62 -16.48 7.90
CA GLY A 215 26.50 -16.75 9.02
C GLY A 215 25.90 -17.75 10.03
N PRO A 216 26.62 -17.98 11.15
CA PRO A 216 26.15 -18.84 12.23
C PRO A 216 24.88 -18.26 12.89
N VAL A 217 24.05 -19.14 13.45
CA VAL A 217 22.86 -18.73 14.20
C VAL A 217 23.27 -18.33 15.61
N GLU A 218 23.01 -17.09 15.99
CA GLU A 218 23.29 -16.60 17.36
C GLU A 218 22.03 -16.68 18.25
N ALA A 219 20.84 -16.49 17.62
CA ALA A 219 19.59 -16.51 18.35
C ALA A 219 18.41 -17.00 17.49
N VAL A 220 17.44 -17.60 18.15
CA VAL A 220 16.15 -17.97 17.55
C VAL A 220 15.04 -17.24 18.29
N LEU A 221 14.15 -16.59 17.53
CA LEU A 221 13.00 -15.86 18.05
C LEU A 221 11.73 -16.69 17.85
N SER A 222 10.97 -16.96 18.90
CA SER A 222 9.68 -17.63 18.82
C SER A 222 8.64 -16.97 19.73
N ASP A 223 7.38 -17.34 19.57
CA ASP A 223 6.35 -17.06 20.55
C ASP A 223 6.48 -17.97 21.80
N ASN A 224 5.49 -17.96 22.68
CA ASN A 224 5.48 -18.74 23.91
C ASN A 224 4.64 -20.03 23.80
N ALA A 225 4.39 -20.54 22.59
CA ALA A 225 3.67 -21.79 22.42
C ALA A 225 4.46 -22.98 23.01
N LYS A 226 3.73 -24.00 23.49
CA LYS A 226 4.35 -25.17 24.16
C LYS A 226 5.38 -25.89 23.32
N CYS A 227 5.25 -25.88 21.99
CA CYS A 227 6.21 -26.50 21.07
C CYS A 227 7.59 -25.83 21.08
N TYR A 228 7.69 -24.56 21.48
CA TYR A 228 8.95 -23.80 21.58
C TYR A 228 9.53 -23.75 23.00
N THR A 229 8.79 -24.23 24.02
CA THR A 229 9.22 -24.17 25.43
C THR A 229 9.63 -25.54 26.01
N GLY A 230 9.51 -26.62 25.25
CA GLY A 230 9.84 -27.97 25.68
C GLY A 230 11.35 -28.30 25.51
N HIS A 231 11.79 -29.36 26.19
CA HIS A 231 13.20 -29.82 26.18
C HIS A 231 13.73 -30.07 24.76
N LEU A 232 12.97 -30.75 23.90
CA LEU A 232 13.40 -31.04 22.53
C LEU A 232 13.75 -29.78 21.73
N PHE A 233 13.07 -28.68 21.96
CA PHE A 233 13.39 -27.41 21.30
C PHE A 233 14.62 -26.76 21.93
N ALA A 234 14.79 -26.86 23.27
CA ALA A 234 15.99 -26.42 23.95
C ALA A 234 17.22 -27.18 23.49
N ASP A 235 17.16 -28.52 23.43
CA ASP A 235 18.24 -29.36 22.90
C ASP A 235 18.63 -28.95 21.46
N THR A 236 17.62 -28.61 20.65
CA THR A 236 17.84 -28.12 19.26
C THR A 236 18.60 -26.78 19.24
N LEU A 237 18.29 -25.89 20.15
CA LEU A 237 19.01 -24.60 20.28
C LEU A 237 20.44 -24.81 20.74
N ASP A 238 20.65 -25.70 21.69
CA ASP A 238 22.00 -26.05 22.19
C ASP A 238 22.87 -26.67 21.08
N GLU A 239 22.30 -27.58 20.27
CA GLU A 239 23.00 -28.13 19.09
C GLU A 239 23.37 -27.05 18.04
N LEU A 240 22.54 -26.00 17.90
CA LEU A 240 22.82 -24.88 17.01
C LEU A 240 23.77 -23.84 17.64
N GLY A 241 24.03 -23.93 18.93
CA GLY A 241 24.75 -22.91 19.68
C GLY A 241 23.98 -21.57 19.78
N ALA A 242 22.66 -21.62 19.69
CA ALA A 242 21.81 -20.44 19.58
C ALA A 242 21.05 -20.15 20.89
N ARG A 243 20.99 -18.92 21.30
CA ARG A 243 20.14 -18.51 22.43
C ARG A 243 18.67 -18.39 22.03
N HIS A 244 17.76 -18.73 22.93
CA HIS A 244 16.34 -18.55 22.75
C HIS A 244 15.90 -17.11 23.11
N ILE A 245 15.25 -16.42 22.19
CA ILE A 245 14.57 -15.15 22.44
C ILE A 245 13.06 -15.39 22.36
N ARG A 246 12.37 -15.32 23.49
CA ARG A 246 10.92 -15.44 23.54
C ARG A 246 10.27 -14.08 23.42
N ILE A 247 9.24 -13.98 22.58
CA ILE A 247 8.46 -12.76 22.42
C ILE A 247 7.75 -12.43 23.74
N PRO A 248 7.94 -11.21 24.33
CA PRO A 248 7.21 -10.84 25.52
C PRO A 248 5.69 -10.89 25.29
N PRO A 249 4.89 -11.26 26.30
CA PRO A 249 3.44 -11.24 26.20
C PRO A 249 2.91 -9.90 25.69
N TYR A 250 1.86 -9.92 24.89
CA TYR A 250 1.21 -8.73 24.31
C TYR A 250 2.09 -7.85 23.40
N THR A 251 3.19 -8.38 22.86
CA THR A 251 4.07 -7.65 21.95
C THR A 251 4.20 -8.33 20.57
N PRO A 252 3.11 -8.51 19.81
CA PRO A 252 3.13 -9.26 18.53
C PRO A 252 4.06 -8.63 17.48
N ARG A 253 4.48 -7.40 17.67
CA ARG A 253 5.36 -6.67 16.76
C ARG A 253 6.73 -7.29 16.55
N TRP A 254 7.20 -8.12 17.47
CA TRP A 254 8.51 -8.79 17.36
C TRP A 254 8.53 -9.79 16.22
N ASN A 255 7.39 -10.46 15.94
CA ASN A 255 7.25 -11.42 14.84
C ASN A 255 6.70 -10.80 13.54
N GLY A 256 6.48 -9.50 13.50
CA GLY A 256 5.81 -8.82 12.38
C GLY A 256 6.47 -8.97 11.00
N LYS A 257 7.71 -9.49 10.92
CA LYS A 257 8.39 -9.81 9.66
C LYS A 257 7.91 -11.15 9.12
N LEU A 258 7.86 -12.14 9.98
CA LEU A 258 7.39 -13.50 9.64
C LEU A 258 5.87 -13.52 9.43
N GLU A 259 5.10 -12.78 10.25
CA GLU A 259 3.66 -12.56 10.00
C GLU A 259 3.39 -11.97 8.61
N ARG A 260 4.22 -11.02 8.17
CA ARG A 260 4.11 -10.46 6.81
C ARG A 260 4.46 -11.48 5.73
N PHE A 261 5.40 -12.37 6.00
CA PHE A 261 5.69 -13.49 5.10
C PHE A 261 4.47 -14.42 5.00
N PHE A 262 3.85 -14.79 6.12
CA PHE A 262 2.64 -15.61 6.10
C PHE A 262 1.48 -14.95 5.36
N GLY A 263 1.24 -13.64 5.54
CA GLY A 263 0.29 -12.90 4.72
C GLY A 263 0.60 -12.96 3.21
N THR A 264 1.89 -12.89 2.83
CA THR A 264 2.31 -13.07 1.43
C THR A 264 2.12 -14.50 0.95
N LEU A 265 2.41 -15.48 1.81
CA LEU A 265 2.19 -16.90 1.53
C LEU A 265 0.69 -17.19 1.31
N GLU A 266 -0.17 -16.62 2.14
CA GLU A 266 -1.62 -16.76 2.00
C GLU A 266 -2.11 -16.16 0.68
N ASP A 267 -1.73 -14.93 0.37
CA ASP A 267 -2.19 -14.21 -0.81
C ASP A 267 -1.62 -14.81 -2.12
N GLU A 268 -0.32 -15.09 -2.18
CA GLU A 268 0.36 -15.43 -3.43
C GLU A 268 0.51 -16.94 -3.67
N TRP A 269 0.55 -17.76 -2.61
CA TRP A 269 0.62 -19.22 -2.74
C TRP A 269 -0.70 -19.89 -2.45
N ALA A 270 -1.30 -19.67 -1.27
CA ALA A 270 -2.52 -20.41 -0.90
C ALA A 270 -3.71 -20.01 -1.79
N HIS A 271 -3.86 -18.71 -2.07
CA HIS A 271 -4.97 -18.14 -2.84
C HIS A 271 -4.56 -17.55 -4.21
N GLY A 272 -3.27 -17.48 -4.52
CA GLY A 272 -2.75 -16.86 -5.74
C GLY A 272 -3.19 -17.55 -7.05
N ARG A 273 -3.66 -18.78 -6.97
CA ARG A 273 -4.26 -19.54 -8.07
C ARG A 273 -5.24 -20.60 -7.57
N THR A 274 -6.04 -21.13 -8.46
CA THR A 274 -6.91 -22.28 -8.15
C THR A 274 -6.11 -23.56 -8.06
N TRP A 275 -6.22 -24.25 -6.93
CA TRP A 275 -5.60 -25.54 -6.70
C TRP A 275 -6.62 -26.67 -6.84
N PRO A 276 -6.26 -27.80 -7.50
CA PRO A 276 -7.15 -28.95 -7.59
C PRO A 276 -7.49 -29.53 -6.22
N ASN A 277 -6.50 -29.60 -5.32
CA ASN A 277 -6.63 -30.05 -3.94
C ASN A 277 -5.46 -29.53 -3.09
N SER A 278 -5.56 -29.67 -1.77
CA SER A 278 -4.52 -29.23 -0.84
C SER A 278 -3.19 -29.96 -1.01
N ALA A 279 -3.19 -31.23 -1.38
CA ALA A 279 -1.94 -31.97 -1.61
C ALA A 279 -1.13 -31.41 -2.78
N THR A 280 -1.79 -30.95 -3.85
CA THR A 280 -1.12 -30.28 -4.98
C THR A 280 -0.61 -28.89 -4.57
N ARG A 281 -1.39 -28.16 -3.78
CA ARG A 281 -0.96 -26.87 -3.20
C ARG A 281 0.30 -27.07 -2.35
N ASP A 282 0.28 -28.04 -1.43
CA ASP A 282 1.35 -28.26 -0.47
C ASP A 282 2.66 -28.68 -1.15
N ARG A 283 2.58 -29.52 -2.19
CA ARG A 283 3.74 -29.86 -3.03
C ARG A 283 4.36 -28.66 -3.74
N ALA A 284 3.57 -27.66 -4.07
CA ALA A 284 4.06 -26.44 -4.72
C ALA A 284 4.72 -25.44 -3.76
N LEU A 285 4.68 -25.69 -2.44
CA LEU A 285 5.28 -24.77 -1.44
C LEU A 285 6.77 -24.55 -1.70
N SER A 286 7.53 -25.62 -1.94
CA SER A 286 8.98 -25.52 -2.18
C SER A 286 9.32 -24.64 -3.41
N SER A 287 8.51 -24.72 -4.46
CA SER A 287 8.66 -23.89 -5.66
C SER A 287 8.33 -22.43 -5.36
N PHE A 288 7.29 -22.16 -4.54
CA PHE A 288 6.96 -20.82 -4.09
C PHE A 288 8.05 -20.22 -3.21
N ILE A 289 8.60 -20.98 -2.24
CA ILE A 289 9.71 -20.51 -1.40
C ILE A 289 10.94 -20.18 -2.24
N ARG A 290 11.26 -20.99 -3.25
CA ARG A 290 12.34 -20.67 -4.20
C ARG A 290 12.07 -19.38 -4.96
N TYR A 291 10.85 -19.19 -5.45
CA TYR A 291 10.43 -17.94 -6.11
C TYR A 291 10.55 -16.76 -5.16
N PHE A 292 10.01 -16.86 -3.95
CA PHE A 292 10.06 -15.79 -2.93
C PHE A 292 11.50 -15.34 -2.65
N ASN A 293 12.41 -16.30 -2.47
CA ASN A 293 13.78 -16.02 -2.10
C ASN A 293 14.65 -15.48 -3.24
N ARG A 294 14.42 -15.91 -4.49
CA ARG A 294 15.34 -15.69 -5.61
C ARG A 294 14.85 -14.72 -6.68
N TRP A 295 13.53 -14.49 -6.77
CA TRP A 295 12.96 -13.66 -7.85
C TRP A 295 11.97 -12.61 -7.36
N ARG A 296 11.26 -12.85 -6.24
CA ARG A 296 10.25 -11.91 -5.77
C ARG A 296 10.90 -10.62 -5.26
N PRO A 297 10.51 -9.43 -5.80
CA PRO A 297 10.98 -8.16 -5.27
C PRO A 297 10.58 -7.96 -3.81
N HIS A 298 11.53 -7.54 -2.96
CA HIS A 298 11.28 -7.32 -1.55
C HIS A 298 11.69 -5.91 -1.11
N SER A 299 10.82 -5.21 -0.39
CA SER A 299 11.04 -3.81 0.03
C SER A 299 12.28 -3.62 0.92
N ALA A 300 12.60 -4.60 1.77
CA ALA A 300 13.81 -4.56 2.61
C ALA A 300 15.11 -4.70 1.80
N ALA A 301 15.03 -5.23 0.56
CA ALA A 301 16.17 -5.39 -0.35
C ALA A 301 16.15 -4.35 -1.49
N ALA A 302 15.52 -3.19 -1.27
CA ALA A 302 15.38 -2.13 -2.28
C ALA A 302 14.76 -2.63 -3.61
N GLY A 303 13.75 -3.50 -3.52
CA GLY A 303 13.08 -4.09 -4.67
C GLY A 303 13.81 -5.27 -5.32
N ARG A 304 14.93 -5.73 -4.75
CA ARG A 304 15.62 -6.96 -5.18
C ARG A 304 15.13 -8.17 -4.38
N PRO A 305 15.38 -9.41 -4.83
CA PRO A 305 15.04 -10.61 -4.08
C PRO A 305 15.82 -10.74 -2.76
N PRO A 306 15.27 -11.41 -1.72
CA PRO A 306 15.93 -11.61 -0.43
C PRO A 306 17.36 -12.17 -0.50
N ILE A 307 17.64 -13.10 -1.40
CA ILE A 307 18.97 -13.73 -1.58
C ILE A 307 20.08 -12.69 -1.84
N THR A 308 19.75 -11.58 -2.46
CA THR A 308 20.76 -10.53 -2.78
C THR A 308 21.34 -9.88 -1.53
N ARG A 309 20.63 -9.93 -0.39
CA ARG A 309 21.12 -9.37 0.87
C ARG A 309 22.15 -10.26 1.57
N VAL A 310 22.24 -11.52 1.22
CA VAL A 310 23.28 -12.44 1.72
C VAL A 310 24.58 -12.21 0.97
N HIS A 311 24.52 -12.03 -0.34
CA HIS A 311 25.72 -11.91 -1.17
C HIS A 311 26.40 -10.54 -1.09
N HIS A 312 25.68 -9.48 -0.71
CA HIS A 312 26.27 -8.15 -0.56
C HIS A 312 27.19 -8.00 0.64
N VAL A 313 27.04 -8.81 1.69
CA VAL A 313 27.91 -8.75 2.88
C VAL A 313 29.30 -9.34 2.60
N ARG A 314 29.41 -10.24 1.59
CA ARG A 314 30.70 -10.85 1.20
C ARG A 314 31.55 -9.99 0.27
N GLY A 315 31.03 -8.91 -0.29
CA GLY A 315 31.71 -8.08 -1.29
C GLY A 315 32.22 -6.73 -0.77
N GLN A 316 32.18 -6.47 0.53
CA GLN A 316 32.72 -5.23 1.14
C GLN A 316 34.11 -5.37 1.76
N ASP A 317 34.73 -6.55 1.68
CA ASP A 317 36.10 -6.77 2.06
C ASP A 317 37.01 -6.89 0.83
N ASN A 318 37.06 -5.81 0.02
CA ASN A 318 38.14 -5.54 -0.96
C ASN A 318 38.23 -4.03 -1.19
#